data_42ca9e963deecdfff7fe95a29b81ad06
#
_entry.id   42ca9e963deecdfff7fe95a29b81ad06
#
_cell.length_a   1.000
_cell.length_b   1.000
_cell.length_c   1.000
_cell.angle_alpha   90.00
_cell.angle_beta   90.00
_cell.angle_gamma   90.00
#
_symmetry.space_group_name_H-M   'P 1'
#
loop_
_entity.id
_entity.type
_entity.pdbx_description
1 polymer ?
#
loop_
_entity_poly.entity_id
_entity_poly.type
_entity_poly.pdbx_seq_one_letter_code
_entity_poly.pdbx_strand_id
1 'polypeptide(L)'
;MNFTHSRCAELFVALTAALSLTVTATAEAATSKSSSSSSSSSSKSYSSSGKQVAKSTRSGNTTRHTSTTGRSLGKSTTSGSTTKHVNASGKASGKSVRSGNTVKQFNAQGQQVGKSTVSGNTTTHRDMKGNKTGTTKG
;
A
#
# COMPACT_ATOMS: atom_id res chain seq x y z
N MET A 1 -10.83 29.80 4.29
CA MET A 1 -9.98 29.00 5.23
C MET A 1 -10.16 27.53 4.89
N ASN A 2 -9.32 26.98 3.97
CA ASN A 2 -9.46 25.62 3.44
C ASN A 2 -8.12 24.88 3.55
N PHE A 3 -7.68 24.58 4.78
CA PHE A 3 -6.38 23.94 5.02
C PHE A 3 -6.43 22.47 5.48
N THR A 4 -7.61 21.89 5.63
CA THR A 4 -7.75 20.55 6.25
C THR A 4 -7.87 19.38 5.28
N HIS A 5 -8.18 19.62 4.00
CA HIS A 5 -8.42 18.53 3.05
C HIS A 5 -7.15 18.01 2.35
N SER A 6 -6.10 18.83 2.25
CA SER A 6 -4.88 18.46 1.52
C SER A 6 -4.01 17.44 2.27
N ARG A 7 -3.95 17.54 3.59
CA ARG A 7 -3.09 16.66 4.41
C ARG A 7 -3.63 15.24 4.56
N CYS A 8 -4.96 15.07 4.54
CA CYS A 8 -5.55 13.73 4.59
C CYS A 8 -5.36 12.97 3.27
N ALA A 9 -5.38 13.66 2.15
CA ALA A 9 -5.16 13.04 0.84
C ALA A 9 -3.70 12.58 0.67
N GLU A 10 -2.73 13.36 1.14
CA GLU A 10 -1.31 12.98 1.10
C GLU A 10 -0.98 11.81 2.02
N LEU A 11 -1.59 11.76 3.19
CA LEU A 11 -1.41 10.63 4.12
C LEU A 11 -2.02 9.35 3.57
N PHE A 12 -3.12 9.46 2.83
CA PHE A 12 -3.80 8.33 2.21
C PHE A 12 -2.98 7.75 1.05
N VAL A 13 -2.33 8.60 0.26
CA VAL A 13 -1.43 8.19 -0.83
C VAL A 13 -0.21 7.44 -0.29
N ALA A 14 0.37 7.90 0.81
CA ALA A 14 1.50 7.20 1.43
C ALA A 14 1.11 5.83 1.99
N LEU A 15 -0.11 5.69 2.50
CA LEU A 15 -0.59 4.44 3.07
C LEU A 15 -0.99 3.42 2.00
N THR A 16 -1.50 3.87 0.86
CA THR A 16 -1.90 2.99 -0.24
C THR A 16 -0.73 2.56 -1.12
N ALA A 17 0.34 3.36 -1.15
CA ALA A 17 1.53 3.07 -1.95
C ALA A 17 2.27 1.79 -1.52
N ALA A 18 2.13 1.38 -0.28
CA ALA A 18 2.83 0.21 0.26
C ALA A 18 2.18 -1.13 -0.07
N LEU A 19 1.04 -1.13 -0.76
CA LEU A 19 0.25 -2.34 -0.93
C LEU A 19 0.61 -3.18 -2.15
N SER A 20 1.47 -2.69 -3.00
CA SER A 20 1.65 -3.30 -4.31
C SER A 20 2.82 -4.25 -4.42
N LEU A 21 3.48 -4.57 -3.34
CA LEU A 21 4.61 -5.49 -3.40
C LEU A 21 4.24 -6.90 -2.98
N THR A 22 3.23 -7.45 -3.58
CA THR A 22 3.04 -8.89 -3.52
C THR A 22 2.55 -9.37 -4.83
N VAL A 23 3.39 -9.89 -5.56
CA VAL A 23 3.24 -11.14 -6.29
C VAL A 23 4.41 -11.30 -7.23
N THR A 24 5.36 -12.04 -6.80
CA THR A 24 5.84 -13.15 -7.58
C THR A 24 5.97 -14.32 -6.60
N ALA A 25 4.89 -15.03 -6.40
CA ALA A 25 4.98 -16.42 -6.02
C ALA A 25 4.39 -17.17 -7.19
N THR A 26 5.23 -17.64 -8.09
CA THR A 26 4.96 -18.79 -8.94
C THR A 26 4.53 -19.93 -8.03
N ALA A 27 3.32 -20.40 -8.24
CA ALA A 27 2.83 -21.61 -7.62
C ALA A 27 3.61 -22.78 -8.20
N GLU A 28 4.57 -23.30 -7.47
CA GLU A 28 4.99 -24.69 -7.60
C GLU A 28 4.56 -25.41 -6.34
N ALA A 29 3.69 -26.38 -6.56
CA ALA A 29 3.28 -27.33 -5.56
C ALA A 29 4.50 -28.21 -5.22
N ALA A 30 5.12 -27.95 -4.06
CA ALA A 30 6.01 -28.89 -3.43
C ALA A 30 5.62 -29.02 -1.97
N THR A 31 5.05 -30.17 -1.65
CA THR A 31 4.87 -30.67 -0.29
C THR A 31 6.21 -30.77 0.41
N SER A 32 6.56 -29.80 1.21
CA SER A 32 7.64 -29.93 2.19
C SER A 32 7.28 -29.17 3.45
N LYS A 33 7.37 -29.87 4.59
CA LYS A 33 7.38 -29.28 5.93
C LYS A 33 8.47 -28.21 5.94
N SER A 34 8.11 -26.94 5.83
CA SER A 34 9.07 -25.86 5.99
C SER A 34 8.79 -25.12 7.27
N SER A 35 9.80 -25.11 8.15
CA SER A 35 10.00 -24.10 9.16
C SER A 35 9.70 -22.72 8.58
N SER A 36 8.74 -22.02 9.13
CA SER A 36 8.32 -20.69 8.68
C SER A 36 9.44 -19.67 8.95
N SER A 37 10.39 -19.56 8.03
CA SER A 37 11.21 -18.37 7.95
C SER A 37 10.31 -17.24 7.46
N SER A 38 9.95 -16.31 8.34
CA SER A 38 9.20 -15.13 8.00
C SER A 38 10.09 -14.22 7.12
N SER A 39 10.01 -14.40 5.80
CA SER A 39 10.67 -13.50 4.87
C SER A 39 10.04 -12.11 4.99
N SER A 40 10.80 -11.16 5.53
CA SER A 40 10.41 -9.77 5.56
C SER A 40 10.84 -9.09 4.26
N SER A 41 9.92 -8.46 3.56
CA SER A 41 10.23 -7.63 2.39
C SER A 41 10.03 -6.16 2.71
N SER A 42 10.81 -5.29 2.07
CA SER A 42 10.68 -3.83 2.23
C SER A 42 10.43 -3.16 0.89
N SER A 43 9.67 -2.07 0.90
CA SER A 43 9.42 -1.23 -0.27
C SER A 43 9.48 0.25 0.09
N LYS A 44 9.77 1.08 -0.91
CA LYS A 44 9.82 2.54 -0.80
C LYS A 44 8.72 3.17 -1.62
N SER A 45 8.08 4.20 -1.06
CA SER A 45 7.02 4.97 -1.72
C SER A 45 7.49 6.37 -2.05
N TYR A 46 7.11 6.86 -3.21
CA TYR A 46 7.51 8.16 -3.74
C TYR A 46 6.29 8.99 -4.12
N SER A 47 6.37 10.30 -3.91
CA SER A 47 5.37 11.27 -4.37
C SER A 47 5.34 11.37 -5.90
N SER A 48 4.41 12.14 -6.45
CA SER A 48 4.36 12.47 -7.88
C SER A 48 5.62 13.20 -8.36
N SER A 49 6.26 13.98 -7.48
CA SER A 49 7.53 14.68 -7.73
C SER A 49 8.78 13.80 -7.57
N GLY A 50 8.63 12.51 -7.27
CA GLY A 50 9.76 11.57 -7.11
C GLY A 50 10.45 11.61 -5.74
N LYS A 51 9.98 12.41 -4.78
CA LYS A 51 10.53 12.44 -3.43
C LYS A 51 10.04 11.22 -2.63
N GLN A 52 10.94 10.52 -1.93
CA GLN A 52 10.54 9.42 -1.04
C GLN A 52 9.69 9.96 0.11
N VAL A 53 8.52 9.35 0.33
CA VAL A 53 7.56 9.77 1.38
C VAL A 53 7.36 8.72 2.47
N ALA A 54 7.62 7.45 2.17
CA ALA A 54 7.43 6.38 3.14
C ALA A 54 8.30 5.16 2.83
N LYS A 55 8.48 4.31 3.84
CA LYS A 55 9.02 2.96 3.77
C LYS A 55 7.98 2.00 4.33
N SER A 56 7.90 0.82 3.75
CA SER A 56 7.01 -0.24 4.22
C SER A 56 7.80 -1.51 4.45
N THR A 57 7.46 -2.23 5.50
CA THR A 57 8.04 -3.54 5.83
C THR A 57 6.90 -4.53 5.99
N ARG A 58 6.95 -5.60 5.22
CA ARG A 58 5.96 -6.69 5.27
C ARG A 58 6.48 -7.85 6.10
N SER A 59 5.60 -8.41 6.91
CA SER A 59 5.80 -9.66 7.64
C SER A 59 4.50 -10.46 7.56
N GLY A 60 4.52 -11.58 6.85
CA GLY A 60 3.32 -12.36 6.54
C GLY A 60 2.25 -11.52 5.83
N ASN A 61 1.06 -11.50 6.39
CA ASN A 61 -0.09 -10.76 5.85
C ASN A 61 -0.17 -9.30 6.32
N THR A 62 0.78 -8.85 7.15
CA THR A 62 0.78 -7.50 7.71
C THR A 62 1.92 -6.69 7.12
N THR A 63 1.63 -5.47 6.68
CA THR A 63 2.61 -4.48 6.23
C THR A 63 2.56 -3.27 7.17
N ARG A 64 3.69 -2.90 7.75
CA ARG A 64 3.86 -1.69 8.55
C ARG A 64 4.38 -0.56 7.66
N HIS A 65 3.85 0.64 7.85
CA HIS A 65 4.22 1.83 7.10
C HIS A 65 4.89 2.85 8.03
N THR A 66 6.02 3.37 7.60
CA THR A 66 6.78 4.39 8.34
C THR A 66 7.12 5.55 7.42
N SER A 67 7.17 6.76 7.97
CA SER A 67 7.67 7.93 7.25
C SER A 67 9.18 7.81 7.02
N THR A 68 9.76 8.71 6.26
CA THR A 68 11.21 8.84 6.06
C THR A 68 11.96 9.13 7.36
N THR A 69 11.29 9.72 8.36
CA THR A 69 11.83 9.98 9.71
C THR A 69 11.60 8.82 10.69
N GLY A 70 11.09 7.65 10.22
CA GLY A 70 10.85 6.48 11.07
C GLY A 70 9.54 6.50 11.87
N ARG A 71 8.73 7.56 11.76
CA ARG A 71 7.45 7.67 12.46
C ARG A 71 6.43 6.68 11.86
N SER A 72 5.67 5.97 12.71
CA SER A 72 4.61 5.09 12.24
C SER A 72 3.52 5.88 11.51
N LEU A 73 3.14 5.42 10.33
CA LEU A 73 2.00 5.92 9.55
C LEU A 73 0.78 5.01 9.66
N GLY A 74 0.99 3.78 10.17
CA GLY A 74 -0.06 2.78 10.31
C GLY A 74 0.35 1.40 9.82
N LYS A 75 -0.63 0.54 9.60
CA LYS A 75 -0.44 -0.82 9.09
C LYS A 75 -1.53 -1.22 8.11
N SER A 76 -1.21 -2.18 7.29
CA SER A 76 -2.16 -2.81 6.37
C SER A 76 -2.18 -4.31 6.61
N THR A 77 -3.36 -4.94 6.53
CA THR A 77 -3.51 -6.39 6.66
C THR A 77 -4.23 -6.92 5.42
N THR A 78 -3.61 -7.88 4.74
CA THR A 78 -4.12 -8.48 3.51
C THR A 78 -4.83 -9.79 3.81
N SER A 79 -6.02 -9.98 3.24
CA SER A 79 -6.77 -11.23 3.24
C SER A 79 -7.33 -11.46 1.84
N GLY A 80 -6.82 -12.46 1.14
CA GLY A 80 -7.16 -12.69 -0.27
C GLY A 80 -6.82 -11.47 -1.13
N SER A 81 -7.79 -11.02 -1.91
CA SER A 81 -7.66 -9.83 -2.78
C SER A 81 -7.89 -8.49 -2.07
N THR A 82 -8.27 -8.51 -0.79
CA THR A 82 -8.60 -7.31 -0.03
C THR A 82 -7.51 -7.00 1.00
N THR A 83 -7.13 -5.74 1.08
CA THR A 83 -6.25 -5.23 2.13
C THR A 83 -6.96 -4.12 2.90
N LYS A 84 -7.02 -4.27 4.20
CA LYS A 84 -7.53 -3.26 5.13
C LYS A 84 -6.39 -2.39 5.62
N HIS A 85 -6.63 -1.09 5.71
CA HIS A 85 -5.66 -0.09 6.17
C HIS A 85 -6.13 0.55 7.48
N VAL A 86 -5.20 0.69 8.41
CA VAL A 86 -5.42 1.45 9.64
C VAL A 86 -4.32 2.49 9.80
N ASN A 87 -4.63 3.64 10.35
CA ASN A 87 -3.68 4.71 10.62
C ASN A 87 -2.80 4.40 11.84
N ALA A 88 -1.91 5.31 12.20
CA ALA A 88 -1.01 5.17 13.35
C ALA A 88 -1.73 4.97 14.68
N SER A 89 -2.95 5.50 14.84
CA SER A 89 -3.79 5.33 16.02
C SER A 89 -4.68 4.06 15.99
N GLY A 90 -4.55 3.20 14.97
CA GLY A 90 -5.34 1.97 14.84
C GLY A 90 -6.73 2.16 14.24
N LYS A 91 -7.13 3.38 13.89
CA LYS A 91 -8.42 3.68 13.25
C LYS A 91 -8.42 3.22 11.80
N ALA A 92 -9.54 2.64 11.31
CA ALA A 92 -9.69 2.29 9.91
C ALA A 92 -9.53 3.54 9.02
N SER A 93 -8.63 3.48 8.04
CA SER A 93 -8.40 4.54 7.07
C SER A 93 -8.93 4.20 5.68
N GLY A 94 -9.25 2.91 5.44
CA GLY A 94 -9.82 2.47 4.19
C GLY A 94 -9.47 1.02 3.86
N LYS A 95 -9.70 0.65 2.61
CA LYS A 95 -9.34 -0.66 2.06
C LYS A 95 -8.88 -0.55 0.61
N SER A 96 -8.17 -1.56 0.16
CA SER A 96 -7.85 -1.74 -1.25
C SER A 96 -8.32 -3.11 -1.71
N VAL A 97 -8.78 -3.19 -2.96
CA VAL A 97 -9.21 -4.44 -3.58
C VAL A 97 -8.43 -4.64 -4.87
N ARG A 98 -7.76 -5.78 -4.99
CA ARG A 98 -6.97 -6.15 -6.17
C ARG A 98 -7.79 -6.99 -7.14
N SER A 99 -7.66 -6.66 -8.42
CA SER A 99 -8.17 -7.46 -9.54
C SER A 99 -7.11 -7.46 -10.64
N GLY A 100 -6.43 -8.58 -10.83
CA GLY A 100 -5.28 -8.68 -11.74
C GLY A 100 -4.18 -7.65 -11.39
N ASN A 101 -3.80 -6.84 -12.35
CA ASN A 101 -2.78 -5.80 -12.20
C ASN A 101 -3.34 -4.47 -11.68
N THR A 102 -4.64 -4.39 -11.42
CA THR A 102 -5.29 -3.17 -10.93
C THR A 102 -5.68 -3.31 -9.48
N VAL A 103 -5.45 -2.26 -8.70
CA VAL A 103 -5.88 -2.14 -7.30
C VAL A 103 -6.76 -0.92 -7.17
N LYS A 104 -8.02 -1.10 -6.75
CA LYS A 104 -8.94 -0.01 -6.42
C LYS A 104 -8.79 0.35 -4.95
N GLN A 105 -8.76 1.65 -4.64
CA GLN A 105 -8.60 2.16 -3.28
C GLN A 105 -9.88 2.82 -2.81
N PHE A 106 -10.24 2.55 -1.56
CA PHE A 106 -11.47 3.06 -0.93
C PHE A 106 -11.11 3.73 0.40
N ASN A 107 -11.80 4.82 0.73
CA ASN A 107 -11.69 5.46 2.03
C ASN A 107 -12.42 4.64 3.13
N ALA A 108 -12.40 5.15 4.37
CA ALA A 108 -13.08 4.50 5.51
C ALA A 108 -14.61 4.42 5.33
N GLN A 109 -15.19 5.31 4.54
CA GLN A 109 -16.63 5.35 4.20
C GLN A 109 -16.99 4.41 3.03
N GLY A 110 -16.01 3.73 2.42
CA GLY A 110 -16.23 2.82 1.31
C GLY A 110 -16.31 3.49 -0.07
N GLN A 111 -16.07 4.78 -0.17
CA GLN A 111 -16.01 5.49 -1.45
C GLN A 111 -14.68 5.22 -2.14
N GLN A 112 -14.69 4.99 -3.44
CA GLN A 112 -13.45 4.84 -4.20
C GLN A 112 -12.74 6.19 -4.29
N VAL A 113 -11.44 6.20 -3.97
CA VAL A 113 -10.60 7.42 -3.96
C VAL A 113 -9.47 7.38 -4.97
N GLY A 114 -9.25 6.23 -5.59
CA GLY A 114 -8.22 6.10 -6.61
C GLY A 114 -8.05 4.69 -7.12
N LYS A 115 -7.04 4.53 -7.99
CA LYS A 115 -6.62 3.24 -8.52
C LYS A 115 -5.11 3.19 -8.67
N SER A 116 -4.56 2.00 -8.61
CA SER A 116 -3.15 1.74 -8.88
C SER A 116 -3.00 0.66 -9.93
N THR A 117 -1.95 0.76 -10.74
CA THR A 117 -1.59 -0.26 -11.73
C THR A 117 -0.21 -0.80 -11.41
N VAL A 118 -0.10 -2.13 -11.32
CA VAL A 118 1.15 -2.85 -11.07
C VAL A 118 1.78 -3.25 -12.39
N SER A 119 3.06 -2.94 -12.56
CA SER A 119 3.86 -3.34 -13.73
C SER A 119 5.26 -3.73 -13.25
N GLY A 120 5.56 -5.03 -13.25
CA GLY A 120 6.78 -5.55 -12.64
C GLY A 120 6.91 -5.12 -11.17
N ASN A 121 8.05 -4.57 -10.80
CA ASN A 121 8.33 -4.08 -9.45
C ASN A 121 7.84 -2.64 -9.18
N THR A 122 7.13 -2.05 -10.13
CA THR A 122 6.63 -0.68 -9.99
C THR A 122 5.11 -0.65 -9.93
N THR A 123 4.58 0.10 -8.99
CA THR A 123 3.15 0.41 -8.90
C THR A 123 2.95 1.90 -9.07
N THR A 124 2.13 2.27 -10.04
CA THR A 124 1.73 3.66 -10.27
C THR A 124 0.37 3.92 -9.64
N HIS A 125 0.29 4.96 -8.83
CA HIS A 125 -0.93 5.40 -8.14
C HIS A 125 -1.55 6.59 -8.85
N ARG A 126 -2.88 6.58 -8.99
CA ARG A 126 -3.66 7.64 -9.62
C ARG A 126 -4.88 7.98 -8.79
N ASP A 127 -5.29 9.25 -8.81
CA ASP A 127 -6.56 9.70 -8.25
C ASP A 127 -7.75 9.29 -9.15
N MET A 128 -8.95 9.68 -8.76
CA MET A 128 -10.18 9.40 -9.53
C MET A 128 -10.24 10.14 -10.85
N LYS A 129 -9.50 11.24 -10.98
CA LYS A 129 -9.37 12.02 -12.23
C LYS A 129 -8.32 11.45 -13.18
N GLY A 130 -7.55 10.43 -12.75
CA GLY A 130 -6.50 9.80 -13.52
C GLY A 130 -5.11 10.45 -13.36
N ASN A 131 -4.97 11.49 -12.55
CA ASN A 131 -3.68 12.14 -12.29
C ASN A 131 -2.79 11.21 -11.48
N LYS A 132 -1.50 11.17 -11.80
CA LYS A 132 -0.51 10.41 -11.04
C LYS A 132 -0.30 11.06 -9.68
N THR A 133 -0.50 10.29 -8.61
CA THR A 133 -0.30 10.72 -7.21
C THR A 133 0.98 10.18 -6.61
N GLY A 134 1.57 9.16 -7.22
CA GLY A 134 2.83 8.60 -6.75
C GLY A 134 3.20 7.27 -7.38
N THR A 135 4.31 6.70 -6.92
CA THR A 135 4.78 5.37 -7.29
C THR A 135 5.33 4.63 -6.08
N THR A 136 5.26 3.30 -6.13
CA THR A 136 5.98 2.41 -5.20
C THR A 136 6.91 1.54 -6.00
N LYS A 137 8.14 1.37 -5.51
CA LYS A 137 9.13 0.43 -6.04
C LYS A 137 9.51 -0.57 -4.96
N GLY A 138 9.55 -1.83 -5.32
CA GLY A 138 9.99 -2.93 -4.48
C GLY A 138 11.35 -3.47 -4.84
#